data_11389768768fdcbe0d9a350968d65bcc
#
_entry.id   11389768768fdcbe0d9a350968d65bcc
#
_cell.length_a   1.000
_cell.length_b   1.000
_cell.length_c   1.000
_cell.angle_alpha   90.00
_cell.angle_beta   90.00
_cell.angle_gamma   90.00
#
_symmetry.space_group_name_H-M   'P 1'
#
loop_
_entity.id
_entity.type
_entity.pdbx_description
1 polymer ?
#
loop_
_entity_poly.entity_id
_entity_poly.type
_entity_poly.pdbx_seq_one_letter_code
_entity_poly.pdbx_strand_id
1 'polypeptide(L)'
;INLVTVNSTDANVTGYTLKSLKVNGEAINGEIDGNNIQVNAAELEKILCNQNNSRASVARDMKVESKVSVNLASGDAVAINSVGETTGKFTPTATPQLDEKGYYMLGQINGNEWDAKSPVWMNKISDGVYQLKVTTTADKNWFKFYAGSKYDEGGDWKIIDTGALGCKENGCEDGSG
;
A
#
# COMPACT_ATOMS: atom_id res chain seq x y z
N ILE A 1 12.15 8.80 -2.42
CA ILE A 1 11.72 10.09 -3.02
C ILE A 1 11.91 11.22 -2.02
N ASN A 2 12.20 12.43 -2.52
CA ASN A 2 12.28 13.62 -1.67
C ASN A 2 10.89 14.14 -1.34
N LEU A 3 10.62 14.34 -0.04
CA LEU A 3 9.37 14.96 0.42
C LEU A 3 9.55 16.43 0.77
N VAL A 4 10.66 16.77 1.43
CA VAL A 4 10.92 18.10 1.98
C VAL A 4 12.39 18.43 1.81
N THR A 5 12.70 19.69 1.49
CA THR A 5 14.06 20.23 1.58
C THR A 5 14.14 21.18 2.79
N VAL A 6 15.09 20.95 3.65
CA VAL A 6 15.34 21.76 4.85
C VAL A 6 16.50 22.69 4.55
N ASN A 7 16.33 23.98 4.76
CA ASN A 7 17.38 24.97 4.52
C ASN A 7 17.55 25.90 5.72
N SER A 8 18.78 26.36 5.93
CA SER A 8 19.11 27.42 6.86
C SER A 8 19.96 28.48 6.15
N THR A 9 19.80 29.71 6.56
CA THR A 9 20.67 30.84 6.15
C THR A 9 21.82 31.06 7.12
N ASP A 10 21.86 30.35 8.24
CA ASP A 10 22.94 30.43 9.22
C ASP A 10 24.14 29.61 8.75
N ALA A 11 25.29 30.30 8.56
CA ALA A 11 26.55 29.68 8.10
C ALA A 11 27.14 28.68 9.11
N ASN A 12 26.68 28.67 10.35
CA ASN A 12 27.11 27.70 11.36
C ASN A 12 26.39 26.36 11.25
N VAL A 13 25.33 26.26 10.44
CA VAL A 13 24.61 25.01 10.23
C VAL A 13 25.38 24.13 9.27
N THR A 14 25.76 22.96 9.73
CA THR A 14 26.51 21.96 8.95
C THR A 14 25.62 20.81 8.45
N GLY A 15 24.38 20.68 8.95
CA GLY A 15 23.46 19.62 8.54
C GLY A 15 22.25 19.52 9.46
N TYR A 16 21.48 18.45 9.22
CA TYR A 16 20.22 18.21 9.93
C TYR A 16 20.11 16.74 10.35
N THR A 17 19.36 16.50 11.42
CA THR A 17 18.99 15.15 11.86
C THR A 17 17.48 15.07 11.98
N LEU A 18 16.86 14.12 11.29
CA LEU A 18 15.42 13.88 11.35
C LEU A 18 15.03 13.30 12.72
N LYS A 19 14.05 13.89 13.37
CA LYS A 19 13.49 13.43 14.65
C LYS A 19 12.14 12.76 14.49
N SER A 20 11.31 13.28 13.61
CA SER A 20 10.04 12.65 13.26
C SER A 20 9.55 13.12 11.91
N LEU A 21 8.81 12.27 11.23
CA LEU A 21 8.16 12.55 9.95
C LEU A 21 6.76 11.96 9.96
N LYS A 22 5.80 12.71 9.46
CA LYS A 22 4.42 12.26 9.29
C LYS A 22 3.87 12.71 7.94
N VAL A 23 3.00 11.90 7.38
CA VAL A 23 2.21 12.23 6.19
C VAL A 23 0.75 12.09 6.54
N ASN A 24 -0.01 13.20 6.41
CA ASN A 24 -1.42 13.29 6.82
C ASN A 24 -1.66 12.77 8.25
N GLY A 25 -0.73 13.05 9.17
CA GLY A 25 -0.79 12.63 10.56
C GLY A 25 -0.24 11.22 10.86
N GLU A 26 -0.03 10.38 9.86
CA GLU A 26 0.55 9.04 10.01
C GLU A 26 2.08 9.08 9.96
N ALA A 27 2.73 8.38 10.89
CA ALA A 27 4.19 8.32 10.96
C ALA A 27 4.75 7.51 9.78
N ILE A 28 5.84 7.99 9.20
CA ILE A 28 6.58 7.32 8.13
C ILE A 28 8.07 7.36 8.42
N ASN A 29 8.77 6.29 8.02
CA ASN A 29 10.22 6.25 8.12
C ASN A 29 10.84 7.15 7.04
N GLY A 30 11.80 7.94 7.45
CA GLY A 30 12.54 8.82 6.54
C GLY A 30 13.99 8.96 6.97
N GLU A 31 14.79 9.40 6.03
CA GLU A 31 16.20 9.72 6.24
C GLU A 31 16.52 11.09 5.65
N ILE A 32 17.62 11.70 6.11
CA ILE A 32 18.12 12.94 5.54
C ILE A 32 19.34 12.61 4.68
N ASP A 33 19.26 13.02 3.42
CA ASP A 33 20.37 13.01 2.47
C ASP A 33 20.69 14.46 2.08
N GLY A 34 21.80 14.95 2.61
CA GLY A 34 22.14 16.37 2.55
C GLY A 34 21.09 17.23 3.25
N ASN A 35 20.33 17.98 2.48
CA ASN A 35 19.22 18.82 2.97
C ASN A 35 17.85 18.24 2.67
N ASN A 36 17.78 17.06 2.08
CA ASN A 36 16.52 16.47 1.64
C ASN A 36 16.05 15.39 2.60
N ILE A 37 14.81 15.48 3.03
CA ILE A 37 14.12 14.41 3.75
C ILE A 37 13.55 13.45 2.71
N GLN A 38 14.05 12.23 2.70
CA GLN A 38 13.67 11.17 1.77
C GLN A 38 12.86 10.08 2.46
N VAL A 39 11.95 9.46 1.72
CA VAL A 39 11.18 8.30 2.16
C VAL A 39 11.16 7.22 1.09
N ASN A 40 10.82 6.01 1.52
CA ASN A 40 10.52 4.93 0.60
C ASN A 40 9.19 5.21 -0.13
N ALA A 41 9.21 5.17 -1.46
CA ALA A 41 8.03 5.44 -2.29
C ALA A 41 6.88 4.45 -2.03
N ALA A 42 7.18 3.16 -1.83
CA ALA A 42 6.18 2.14 -1.59
C ALA A 42 5.49 2.31 -0.21
N GLU A 43 6.24 2.76 0.81
CA GLU A 43 5.69 3.07 2.13
C GLU A 43 4.74 4.27 2.06
N LEU A 44 5.13 5.33 1.37
CA LEU A 44 4.29 6.50 1.13
C LEU A 44 3.01 6.14 0.36
N GLU A 45 3.16 5.35 -0.70
CA GLU A 45 2.05 4.86 -1.51
C GLU A 45 1.06 4.07 -0.65
N LYS A 46 1.55 3.16 0.19
CA LYS A 46 0.72 2.36 1.09
C LYS A 46 -0.10 3.24 2.03
N ILE A 47 0.53 4.24 2.67
CA ILE A 47 -0.15 5.18 3.57
C ILE A 47 -1.27 5.91 2.82
N LEU A 48 -0.96 6.54 1.69
CA LEU A 48 -1.93 7.33 0.94
C LEU A 48 -3.06 6.48 0.34
N CYS A 49 -2.76 5.26 -0.10
CA CYS A 49 -3.79 4.33 -0.60
C CYS A 49 -4.73 3.88 0.52
N ASN A 50 -4.20 3.57 1.70
CA ASN A 50 -5.00 3.16 2.85
C ASN A 50 -5.90 4.29 3.35
N GLN A 51 -5.37 5.51 3.47
CA GLN A 51 -6.14 6.68 3.92
C GLN A 51 -7.29 7.04 2.99
N ASN A 52 -7.15 6.74 1.71
CA ASN A 52 -8.17 7.01 0.71
C ASN A 52 -9.03 5.78 0.36
N ASN A 53 -8.79 4.63 0.97
CA ASN A 53 -9.42 3.35 0.63
C ASN A 53 -9.41 3.06 -0.87
N SER A 54 -8.35 3.43 -1.55
CA SER A 54 -8.24 3.33 -3.01
C SER A 54 -6.78 3.16 -3.44
N ARG A 55 -6.55 2.32 -4.41
CA ARG A 55 -5.25 2.13 -5.08
C ARG A 55 -5.19 2.79 -6.46
N ALA A 56 -6.20 3.58 -6.82
CA ALA A 56 -6.22 4.25 -8.11
C ALA A 56 -5.00 5.19 -8.27
N SER A 57 -4.41 5.17 -9.47
CA SER A 57 -3.29 6.03 -9.83
C SER A 57 -3.78 7.45 -10.13
N VAL A 58 -4.22 8.14 -9.08
CA VAL A 58 -4.66 9.54 -9.14
C VAL A 58 -3.86 10.37 -8.16
N ALA A 59 -3.63 11.64 -8.50
CA ALA A 59 -2.91 12.56 -7.62
C ALA A 59 -3.67 12.76 -6.31
N ARG A 60 -2.96 12.59 -5.19
CA ARG A 60 -3.49 12.72 -3.84
C ARG A 60 -2.79 13.84 -3.12
N ASP A 61 -3.54 14.66 -2.44
CA ASP A 61 -2.99 15.69 -1.58
C ASP A 61 -2.35 15.05 -0.35
N MET A 62 -1.20 15.59 0.05
CA MET A 62 -0.52 15.19 1.26
C MET A 62 -0.05 16.41 2.04
N LYS A 63 -0.18 16.35 3.36
CA LYS A 63 0.43 17.24 4.33
C LYS A 63 1.59 16.50 4.98
N VAL A 64 2.79 17.07 4.85
CA VAL A 64 4.00 16.51 5.45
C VAL A 64 4.35 17.34 6.68
N GLU A 65 4.53 16.68 7.81
CA GLU A 65 4.97 17.27 9.07
C GLU A 65 6.32 16.67 9.46
N SER A 66 7.32 17.51 9.66
CA SER A 66 8.65 17.09 10.03
C SER A 66 9.21 17.82 11.24
N LYS A 67 9.95 17.12 12.08
CA LYS A 67 10.80 17.70 13.13
C LYS A 67 12.23 17.32 12.86
N VAL A 68 13.11 18.31 12.96
CA VAL A 68 14.56 18.13 12.80
C VAL A 68 15.33 18.74 13.95
N SER A 69 16.55 18.29 14.17
CA SER A 69 17.57 19.05 14.89
C SER A 69 18.59 19.57 13.90
N VAL A 70 19.16 20.71 14.21
CA VAL A 70 20.20 21.37 13.43
C VAL A 70 21.54 20.97 14.00
N ASN A 71 22.48 20.55 13.17
CA ASN A 71 23.85 20.25 13.55
C ASN A 71 24.73 21.51 13.28
N LEU A 72 25.50 21.91 14.25
CA LEU A 72 26.34 23.12 14.19
C LEU A 72 27.82 22.79 13.97
N ALA A 73 28.55 23.75 13.43
CA ALA A 73 30.00 23.65 13.25
C ALA A 73 30.77 23.46 14.57
N SER A 74 30.19 23.86 15.70
CA SER A 74 30.72 23.58 17.04
C SER A 74 30.69 22.10 17.44
N GLY A 75 29.95 21.27 16.71
CA GLY A 75 29.65 19.87 17.07
C GLY A 75 28.36 19.70 17.88
N ASP A 76 27.72 20.79 18.26
CA ASP A 76 26.45 20.74 19.00
C ASP A 76 25.27 20.44 18.06
N ALA A 77 24.18 19.88 18.63
CA ALA A 77 22.92 19.70 17.96
C ALA A 77 21.81 20.46 18.68
N VAL A 78 21.12 21.33 17.95
CA VAL A 78 20.03 22.14 18.50
C VAL A 78 18.70 21.59 18.00
N ALA A 79 17.82 21.20 18.93
CA ALA A 79 16.47 20.76 18.60
C ALA A 79 15.61 21.95 18.14
N ILE A 80 14.96 21.80 16.99
CA ILE A 80 13.92 22.73 16.55
C ILE A 80 12.60 22.29 17.16
N ASN A 81 12.04 23.14 18.04
CA ASN A 81 10.81 22.82 18.76
C ASN A 81 9.55 22.93 17.88
N SER A 82 9.59 23.69 16.80
CA SER A 82 8.49 23.80 15.84
C SER A 82 8.43 22.61 14.91
N VAL A 83 7.23 22.25 14.51
CA VAL A 83 6.99 21.30 13.41
C VAL A 83 7.05 22.07 12.10
N GLY A 84 7.90 21.64 11.18
CA GLY A 84 7.85 22.11 9.80
C GLY A 84 6.68 21.45 9.09
N GLU A 85 5.86 22.24 8.40
CA GLU A 85 4.74 21.74 7.63
C GLU A 85 4.89 22.11 6.16
N THR A 86 4.59 21.18 5.27
CA THR A 86 4.49 21.43 3.83
C THR A 86 3.38 20.62 3.23
N THR A 87 2.89 21.05 2.07
CA THR A 87 1.85 20.33 1.31
C THR A 87 2.39 19.95 -0.06
N GLY A 88 1.91 18.87 -0.60
CA GLY A 88 2.30 18.39 -1.91
C GLY A 88 1.26 17.43 -2.48
N LYS A 89 1.59 16.87 -3.64
CA LYS A 89 0.80 15.82 -4.28
C LYS A 89 1.68 14.65 -4.61
N PHE A 90 1.13 13.46 -4.42
CA PHE A 90 1.76 12.21 -4.83
C PHE A 90 0.77 11.39 -5.65
N THR A 91 1.24 10.84 -6.76
CA THR A 91 0.45 9.93 -7.58
C THR A 91 0.98 8.52 -7.36
N PRO A 92 0.20 7.61 -6.74
CA PRO A 92 0.58 6.22 -6.61
C PRO A 92 0.90 5.58 -7.97
N THR A 93 1.71 4.54 -7.96
CA THR A 93 1.98 3.75 -9.16
C THR A 93 0.67 3.20 -9.72
N ALA A 94 0.56 3.12 -11.04
CA ALA A 94 -0.63 2.53 -11.66
C ALA A 94 -0.87 1.12 -11.10
N THR A 95 -2.05 0.91 -10.51
CA THR A 95 -2.45 -0.43 -10.11
C THR A 95 -2.66 -1.31 -11.35
N PRO A 96 -2.48 -2.63 -11.25
CA PRO A 96 -2.90 -3.54 -12.29
C PRO A 96 -4.34 -3.26 -12.70
N GLN A 97 -4.64 -3.39 -13.98
CA GLN A 97 -5.98 -3.16 -14.48
C GLN A 97 -6.95 -4.12 -13.77
N LEU A 98 -8.04 -3.58 -13.23
CA LEU A 98 -9.04 -4.40 -12.56
C LEU A 98 -9.76 -5.26 -13.60
N ASP A 99 -10.13 -6.47 -13.20
CA ASP A 99 -10.90 -7.36 -14.06
C ASP A 99 -12.32 -6.82 -14.23
N GLU A 100 -12.76 -6.64 -15.47
CA GLU A 100 -14.09 -6.07 -15.78
C GLU A 100 -15.24 -6.96 -15.29
N LYS A 101 -15.03 -8.29 -15.27
CA LYS A 101 -16.00 -9.24 -14.74
C LYS A 101 -15.95 -9.38 -13.22
N GLY A 102 -14.98 -8.69 -12.58
CA GLY A 102 -14.75 -8.78 -11.15
C GLY A 102 -13.94 -9.99 -10.73
N TYR A 103 -14.20 -10.48 -9.52
CA TYR A 103 -13.41 -11.54 -8.90
C TYR A 103 -14.31 -12.56 -8.22
N TYR A 104 -13.81 -13.78 -8.10
CA TYR A 104 -14.46 -14.87 -7.39
C TYR A 104 -13.48 -15.67 -6.55
N MET A 105 -13.99 -16.47 -5.65
CA MET A 105 -13.23 -17.38 -4.81
C MET A 105 -13.63 -18.82 -5.08
N LEU A 106 -12.63 -19.70 -5.01
CA LEU A 106 -12.82 -21.14 -4.92
C LEU A 106 -12.10 -21.63 -3.68
N GLY A 107 -12.60 -22.69 -3.07
CA GLY A 107 -11.97 -23.27 -1.89
C GLY A 107 -12.96 -23.78 -0.86
N GLN A 108 -12.48 -24.02 0.33
CA GLN A 108 -13.24 -24.53 1.47
C GLN A 108 -14.04 -23.40 2.15
N ILE A 109 -14.90 -22.75 1.36
CA ILE A 109 -15.70 -21.60 1.78
C ILE A 109 -17.12 -21.74 1.23
N ASN A 110 -18.12 -21.32 1.98
CA ASN A 110 -19.54 -21.30 1.56
C ASN A 110 -20.04 -22.62 0.94
N GLY A 111 -19.43 -23.77 1.31
CA GLY A 111 -19.75 -25.07 0.73
C GLY A 111 -19.24 -25.31 -0.69
N ASN A 112 -18.37 -24.46 -1.20
CA ASN A 112 -17.84 -24.58 -2.58
C ASN A 112 -16.95 -25.81 -2.79
N GLU A 113 -16.07 -26.13 -1.80
CA GLU A 113 -15.17 -27.32 -1.81
C GLU A 113 -14.38 -27.47 -3.13
N TRP A 114 -13.85 -26.35 -3.64
CA TRP A 114 -13.11 -26.28 -4.90
C TRP A 114 -13.92 -26.64 -6.16
N ASP A 115 -15.23 -26.52 -6.09
CA ASP A 115 -16.06 -26.71 -7.27
C ASP A 115 -15.93 -25.50 -8.21
N ALA A 116 -15.15 -25.67 -9.27
CA ALA A 116 -14.90 -24.65 -10.27
C ALA A 116 -16.14 -24.25 -11.09
N LYS A 117 -17.18 -25.07 -11.10
CA LYS A 117 -18.45 -24.77 -11.80
C LYS A 117 -19.42 -23.94 -10.98
N SER A 118 -19.17 -23.83 -9.68
CA SER A 118 -20.02 -23.08 -8.73
C SER A 118 -19.21 -22.04 -7.95
N PRO A 119 -18.53 -21.09 -8.62
CA PRO A 119 -17.67 -20.11 -7.97
C PRO A 119 -18.46 -19.18 -7.05
N VAL A 120 -17.80 -18.70 -6.01
CA VAL A 120 -18.38 -17.72 -5.08
C VAL A 120 -17.93 -16.32 -5.49
N TRP A 121 -18.81 -15.60 -6.20
CA TRP A 121 -18.52 -14.27 -6.71
C TRP A 121 -18.45 -13.22 -5.60
N MET A 122 -17.50 -12.32 -5.72
CA MET A 122 -17.36 -11.17 -4.82
C MET A 122 -18.24 -10.01 -5.26
N ASN A 123 -18.78 -9.26 -4.31
CA ASN A 123 -19.56 -8.07 -4.58
C ASN A 123 -18.63 -6.86 -4.75
N LYS A 124 -18.73 -6.16 -5.88
CA LYS A 124 -18.02 -4.89 -6.07
C LYS A 124 -18.71 -3.81 -5.22
N ILE A 125 -17.97 -3.21 -4.30
CA ILE A 125 -18.43 -2.12 -3.42
C ILE A 125 -18.07 -0.76 -4.03
N SER A 126 -16.88 -0.65 -4.56
CA SER A 126 -16.37 0.54 -5.27
C SER A 126 -15.22 0.12 -6.18
N ASP A 127 -14.63 1.06 -6.91
CA ASP A 127 -13.49 0.75 -7.77
C ASP A 127 -12.31 0.21 -6.97
N GLY A 128 -11.88 -1.00 -7.32
CA GLY A 128 -10.81 -1.72 -6.65
C GLY A 128 -11.18 -2.34 -5.29
N VAL A 129 -12.43 -2.21 -4.84
CA VAL A 129 -12.87 -2.79 -3.56
C VAL A 129 -13.95 -3.84 -3.80
N TYR A 130 -13.63 -5.07 -3.44
CA TYR A 130 -14.52 -6.21 -3.54
C TYR A 130 -14.72 -6.83 -2.16
N GLN A 131 -15.92 -7.29 -1.88
CA GLN A 131 -16.28 -7.88 -0.60
C GLN A 131 -17.03 -9.20 -0.81
N LEU A 132 -16.72 -10.17 0.04
CA LEU A 132 -17.42 -11.42 0.15
C LEU A 132 -17.60 -11.79 1.62
N LYS A 133 -18.81 -12.19 2.00
CA LYS A 133 -19.05 -12.83 3.29
C LYS A 133 -18.80 -14.32 3.13
N VAL A 134 -17.82 -14.84 3.85
CA VAL A 134 -17.48 -16.26 3.84
C VAL A 134 -17.96 -16.95 5.10
N THR A 135 -18.38 -18.21 4.94
CA THR A 135 -18.63 -19.14 6.04
C THR A 135 -17.64 -20.27 5.91
N THR A 136 -16.93 -20.55 6.99
CA THR A 136 -15.93 -21.60 7.09
C THR A 136 -16.45 -22.71 7.99
N THR A 137 -16.03 -23.95 7.74
CA THR A 137 -16.49 -25.15 8.48
C THR A 137 -15.41 -25.78 9.31
N ALA A 138 -14.15 -25.30 9.22
CA ALA A 138 -13.01 -25.83 9.92
C ALA A 138 -12.14 -24.70 10.48
N ASP A 139 -11.21 -25.03 11.37
CA ASP A 139 -10.24 -24.07 11.95
C ASP A 139 -9.25 -23.54 10.90
N LYS A 140 -8.97 -24.35 9.87
CA LYS A 140 -8.17 -23.96 8.71
C LYS A 140 -8.98 -24.22 7.44
N ASN A 141 -9.07 -23.19 6.59
CA ASN A 141 -9.76 -23.28 5.32
C ASN A 141 -8.85 -22.72 4.22
N TRP A 142 -8.76 -23.47 3.14
CA TRP A 142 -7.97 -23.12 1.98
C TRP A 142 -8.87 -22.49 0.92
N PHE A 143 -8.42 -21.39 0.34
CA PHE A 143 -9.12 -20.74 -0.75
C PHE A 143 -8.14 -19.92 -1.60
N LYS A 144 -8.56 -19.63 -2.81
CA LYS A 144 -7.88 -18.72 -3.73
C LYS A 144 -8.85 -17.72 -4.34
N PHE A 145 -8.31 -16.57 -4.72
CA PHE A 145 -9.01 -15.57 -5.51
C PHE A 145 -8.68 -15.77 -6.99
N TYR A 146 -9.64 -15.47 -7.86
CA TYR A 146 -9.49 -15.60 -9.29
C TYR A 146 -10.10 -14.41 -10.02
N ALA A 147 -9.48 -14.02 -11.14
CA ALA A 147 -9.98 -12.98 -12.03
C ALA A 147 -11.23 -13.49 -12.79
N GLY A 148 -12.28 -12.71 -12.81
CA GLY A 148 -13.55 -13.09 -13.41
C GLY A 148 -13.50 -13.33 -14.92
N SER A 149 -12.60 -12.62 -15.64
CA SER A 149 -12.37 -12.85 -17.07
C SER A 149 -11.84 -14.24 -17.41
N LYS A 150 -11.29 -14.96 -16.42
CA LYS A 150 -10.77 -16.32 -16.54
C LYS A 150 -11.73 -17.38 -16.00
N TYR A 151 -12.95 -16.97 -15.65
CA TYR A 151 -13.98 -17.94 -15.30
C TYR A 151 -14.33 -18.83 -16.50
N ASP A 152 -14.41 -20.10 -16.26
CA ASP A 152 -14.84 -21.11 -17.24
C ASP A 152 -15.99 -21.96 -16.69
N GLU A 153 -17.17 -21.85 -17.33
CA GLU A 153 -18.35 -22.58 -16.92
C GLU A 153 -18.17 -24.12 -17.01
N GLY A 154 -17.25 -24.56 -17.86
CA GLY A 154 -16.85 -25.96 -17.97
C GLY A 154 -16.03 -26.47 -16.78
N GLY A 155 -15.46 -25.58 -16.00
CA GLY A 155 -14.61 -25.90 -14.87
C GLY A 155 -13.20 -26.37 -15.28
N ASP A 156 -12.70 -25.93 -16.45
CA ASP A 156 -11.33 -26.26 -16.88
C ASP A 156 -10.31 -25.49 -16.05
N TRP A 157 -9.66 -26.19 -15.15
CA TRP A 157 -8.62 -25.65 -14.28
C TRP A 157 -7.42 -25.05 -15.02
N LYS A 158 -7.12 -25.48 -16.25
CA LYS A 158 -6.05 -24.87 -17.03
C LYS A 158 -6.38 -23.44 -17.46
N ILE A 159 -7.66 -23.12 -17.61
CA ILE A 159 -8.14 -21.77 -17.90
C ILE A 159 -8.22 -20.96 -16.60
N ILE A 160 -8.87 -21.50 -15.59
CA ILE A 160 -9.16 -20.86 -14.31
C ILE A 160 -7.85 -20.44 -13.59
N ASP A 161 -6.86 -21.31 -13.53
CA ASP A 161 -5.59 -21.06 -12.87
C ASP A 161 -4.77 -19.93 -13.52
N THR A 162 -5.04 -19.60 -14.79
CA THR A 162 -4.41 -18.41 -15.42
C THR A 162 -4.92 -17.10 -14.83
N GLY A 163 -6.00 -17.12 -14.09
CA GLY A 163 -6.59 -15.98 -13.39
C GLY A 163 -6.40 -16.02 -11.88
N ALA A 164 -5.59 -16.96 -11.37
CA ALA A 164 -5.33 -17.07 -9.95
C ALA A 164 -4.55 -15.83 -9.44
N LEU A 165 -5.03 -15.26 -8.36
CA LEU A 165 -4.41 -14.14 -7.67
C LEU A 165 -3.75 -14.67 -6.42
N GLY A 166 -2.44 -14.56 -6.37
CA GLY A 166 -1.63 -15.01 -5.24
C GLY A 166 -0.89 -13.85 -4.56
N CYS A 167 -0.41 -14.13 -3.38
CA CYS A 167 0.49 -13.28 -2.65
C CYS A 167 1.88 -13.91 -2.68
N LYS A 168 2.88 -13.16 -3.15
CA LYS A 168 4.28 -13.63 -3.20
C LYS A 168 5.08 -13.32 -1.94
N GLU A 169 4.46 -12.63 -0.99
CA GLU A 169 5.11 -12.17 0.24
C GLU A 169 4.64 -12.95 1.47
N ASN A 170 5.34 -12.72 2.59
CA ASN A 170 5.12 -13.40 3.87
C ASN A 170 3.66 -13.53 4.28
N GLY A 171 3.23 -14.75 4.57
CA GLY A 171 1.88 -15.07 5.02
C GLY A 171 1.03 -15.83 4.00
N CYS A 172 1.53 -16.03 2.79
CA CYS A 172 0.91 -16.92 1.81
C CYS A 172 1.69 -18.22 1.74
N GLU A 173 1.06 -19.32 2.08
CA GLU A 173 1.72 -20.64 2.15
C GLU A 173 2.01 -21.23 0.77
N ASP A 174 1.33 -20.79 -0.27
CA ASP A 174 1.70 -21.14 -1.63
C ASP A 174 1.96 -19.86 -2.43
N GLY A 175 3.17 -19.61 -2.81
CA GLY A 175 3.58 -18.49 -3.65
C GLY A 175 3.18 -18.64 -5.11
N SER A 176 2.21 -19.46 -5.45
CA SER A 176 1.66 -19.66 -6.77
C SER A 176 0.59 -18.62 -7.06
N GLY A 177 0.99 -17.50 -7.63
CA GLY A 177 0.14 -16.47 -8.19
C GLY A 177 0.83 -15.84 -9.36
#